data_21f8f7f7adf8448c5e8c00c48b69803b
#
_entry.id   21f8f7f7adf8448c5e8c00c48b69803b
#
_cell.length_a   1.000
_cell.length_b   1.000
_cell.length_c   1.000
_cell.angle_alpha   90.00
_cell.angle_beta   90.00
_cell.angle_gamma   90.00
#
_symmetry.space_group_name_H-M   'P 1'
#
loop_
_entity.id
_entity.type
_entity.pdbx_description
1 polymer ?
#
loop_
_entity_poly.entity_id
_entity_poly.type
_entity_poly.pdbx_seq_one_letter_code
_entity_poly.pdbx_strand_id
1 'polypeptide(L)'
;YNAYVEHDDMAVISMSPELFFEQNDRELTTRPMKGTTKRGLTDDEDLKEAAWLKQDPKNRSENMMIVDLLRNDMNRISEVGSEYVERLCQVEQYSTVWQMTSTIKSQLRPDVDLVEIFRSLFPCGSITGAPKIATMEIIKDLEPQPRGVYCGTIGLLLPNGRRIFNVAIRTIQLHQGKAIYGVGGGITWDSTWESEYREVHQKAAILYRKQARFQLITTGKISKKQLLFEEQHLERLTKASRYFANPFDPEDLRQKIEEECQACDANQDYRLRISLSKSGEIELSRQILTPLSPSFCKTKLCLQEADLNQSFTYFKTTHRPHLSL
;
A
#
# COMPACT_ATOMS: atom_id res chain seq x y z
N TYR A 1 3.83 9.19 2.86
CA TYR A 1 4.46 10.48 3.23
C TYR A 1 5.66 10.73 2.33
N ASN A 2 5.36 11.09 1.06
CA ASN A 2 6.41 11.28 0.05
C ASN A 2 7.03 12.67 0.19
N ALA A 3 8.35 12.75 -0.06
CA ALA A 3 9.08 14.00 -0.08
C ALA A 3 10.20 13.97 -1.11
N TYR A 4 10.45 15.10 -1.73
CA TYR A 4 11.63 15.38 -2.53
C TYR A 4 12.26 16.67 -2.01
N VAL A 5 13.53 16.59 -1.62
CA VAL A 5 14.31 17.74 -1.13
C VAL A 5 15.62 17.75 -1.89
N GLU A 6 15.96 18.90 -2.46
CA GLU A 6 17.20 19.11 -3.21
C GLU A 6 17.88 20.37 -2.70
N HIS A 7 19.18 20.29 -2.47
CA HIS A 7 20.01 21.40 -2.08
C HIS A 7 21.46 21.15 -2.54
N ASP A 8 21.99 22.04 -3.34
CA ASP A 8 23.31 21.95 -3.93
C ASP A 8 23.54 20.62 -4.67
N ASP A 9 24.49 19.82 -4.20
CA ASP A 9 24.86 18.51 -4.78
C ASP A 9 24.19 17.31 -4.08
N MET A 10 23.24 17.59 -3.18
CA MET A 10 22.50 16.57 -2.43
C MET A 10 21.02 16.60 -2.79
N ALA A 11 20.44 15.42 -3.05
CA ALA A 11 19.00 15.26 -3.14
C ALA A 11 18.52 14.08 -2.28
N VAL A 12 17.34 14.21 -1.69
CA VAL A 12 16.68 13.17 -0.92
C VAL A 12 15.31 12.88 -1.51
N ILE A 13 15.09 11.63 -1.87
CA ILE A 13 13.83 11.15 -2.44
C ILE A 13 13.23 10.15 -1.46
N SER A 14 12.18 10.53 -0.77
CA SER A 14 11.51 9.70 0.24
C SER A 14 10.14 9.25 -0.25
N MET A 15 9.87 7.96 -0.15
CA MET A 15 8.55 7.34 -0.38
C MET A 15 8.10 6.60 0.89
N SER A 16 8.26 7.26 2.03
CA SER A 16 8.00 6.65 3.34
C SER A 16 6.53 6.30 3.53
N PRO A 17 6.21 5.07 3.94
CA PRO A 17 4.86 4.68 4.31
C PRO A 17 4.50 5.11 5.75
N GLU A 18 5.49 5.48 6.58
CA GLU A 18 5.32 5.62 8.03
C GLU A 18 5.28 7.08 8.47
N LEU A 19 4.25 7.43 9.25
CA LEU A 19 4.13 8.70 9.92
C LEU A 19 4.92 8.67 11.23
N PHE A 20 5.93 9.54 11.35
CA PHE A 20 6.63 9.75 12.60
C PHE A 20 5.73 10.49 13.58
N PHE A 21 5.33 11.71 13.22
CA PHE A 21 4.24 12.42 13.89
C PHE A 21 3.59 13.46 12.98
N GLU A 22 2.35 13.78 13.32
CA GLU A 22 1.61 14.91 12.82
C GLU A 22 1.15 15.74 14.02
N GLN A 23 1.36 17.04 13.95
CA GLN A 23 0.80 18.00 14.88
C GLN A 23 -0.21 18.88 14.14
N ASN A 24 -1.42 18.95 14.68
CA ASN A 24 -2.45 19.88 14.24
C ASN A 24 -2.95 20.65 15.47
N ASP A 25 -2.65 21.94 15.54
CA ASP A 25 -2.77 22.73 16.76
C ASP A 25 -2.04 22.05 17.94
N ARG A 26 -2.76 21.55 18.92
CA ARG A 26 -2.23 20.82 20.07
C ARG A 26 -2.45 19.30 19.97
N GLU A 27 -3.18 18.82 18.99
CA GLU A 27 -3.31 17.38 18.76
C GLU A 27 -2.03 16.83 18.13
N LEU A 28 -1.43 15.85 18.80
CA LEU A 28 -0.28 15.09 18.31
C LEU A 28 -0.73 13.68 17.93
N THR A 29 -0.41 13.26 16.74
CA THR A 29 -0.74 11.93 16.20
C THR A 29 0.53 11.21 15.77
N THR A 30 0.70 9.94 16.16
CA THR A 30 1.74 9.04 15.64
C THR A 30 1.11 7.80 15.03
N ARG A 31 1.79 7.20 14.03
CA ARG A 31 1.23 6.03 13.35
C ARG A 31 2.30 5.00 13.00
N PRO A 32 2.73 4.22 14.00
CA PRO A 32 3.71 3.17 13.80
C PRO A 32 3.19 2.03 12.92
N MET A 33 4.11 1.39 12.22
CA MET A 33 3.85 0.25 11.34
C MET A 33 4.73 -0.94 11.77
N LYS A 34 4.11 -2.02 12.23
CA LYS A 34 4.77 -3.30 12.52
C LYS A 34 3.82 -4.44 12.16
N GLY A 35 4.37 -5.46 11.57
CA GLY A 35 3.61 -6.59 11.04
C GLY A 35 3.28 -6.42 9.55
N THR A 36 3.78 -7.35 8.75
CA THR A 36 3.64 -7.32 7.30
C THR A 36 3.39 -8.73 6.78
N THR A 37 2.47 -8.87 5.82
CA THR A 37 2.36 -10.10 5.02
C THR A 37 2.27 -9.77 3.54
N LYS A 38 2.57 -10.76 2.71
CA LYS A 38 2.46 -10.64 1.25
C LYS A 38 1.00 -10.45 0.83
N ARG A 39 0.80 -9.99 -0.40
CA ARG A 39 -0.50 -10.07 -1.07
C ARG A 39 -0.78 -11.49 -1.53
N GLY A 40 -2.01 -11.93 -1.46
CA GLY A 40 -2.46 -13.15 -2.15
C GLY A 40 -2.42 -12.97 -3.68
N LEU A 41 -2.44 -14.06 -4.42
CA LEU A 41 -2.47 -14.02 -5.88
C LEU A 41 -3.89 -13.79 -6.43
N THR A 42 -4.88 -14.29 -5.70
CA THR A 42 -6.32 -14.09 -5.95
C THR A 42 -6.92 -13.20 -4.89
N ASP A 43 -8.11 -12.66 -5.15
CA ASP A 43 -8.85 -11.86 -4.17
C ASP A 43 -9.16 -12.64 -2.88
N ASP A 44 -9.54 -13.90 -3.00
CA ASP A 44 -9.87 -14.76 -1.86
C ASP A 44 -8.63 -15.10 -1.01
N GLU A 45 -7.49 -15.37 -1.64
CA GLU A 45 -6.23 -15.58 -0.94
C GLU A 45 -5.75 -14.31 -0.25
N ASP A 46 -5.91 -13.17 -0.91
CA ASP A 46 -5.51 -11.88 -0.41
C ASP A 46 -6.27 -11.47 0.86
N LEU A 47 -7.57 -11.74 0.89
CA LEU A 47 -8.39 -11.55 2.09
C LEU A 47 -8.01 -12.50 3.22
N LYS A 48 -7.58 -13.73 2.91
CA LYS A 48 -7.07 -14.67 3.93
C LYS A 48 -5.75 -14.19 4.53
N GLU A 49 -4.83 -13.67 3.71
CA GLU A 49 -3.58 -13.07 4.19
C GLU A 49 -3.85 -11.88 5.13
N ALA A 50 -4.77 -10.99 4.76
CA ALA A 50 -5.19 -9.88 5.62
C ALA A 50 -5.80 -10.37 6.96
N ALA A 51 -6.68 -11.36 6.90
CA ALA A 51 -7.30 -11.94 8.08
C ALA A 51 -6.28 -12.65 8.99
N TRP A 52 -5.33 -13.35 8.39
CA TRP A 52 -4.23 -13.97 9.12
C TRP A 52 -3.39 -12.92 9.85
N LEU A 53 -2.92 -11.88 9.15
CA LEU A 53 -2.12 -10.81 9.75
C LEU A 53 -2.84 -10.15 10.93
N LYS A 54 -4.15 -9.93 10.81
CA LYS A 54 -4.97 -9.32 11.85
C LYS A 54 -4.99 -10.13 13.15
N GLN A 55 -4.84 -11.46 13.05
CA GLN A 55 -4.97 -12.39 14.19
C GLN A 55 -3.61 -12.90 14.68
N ASP A 56 -2.54 -12.74 13.90
CA ASP A 56 -1.23 -13.31 14.22
C ASP A 56 -0.65 -12.75 15.52
N PRO A 57 -0.40 -13.60 16.54
CA PRO A 57 0.01 -13.16 17.87
C PRO A 57 1.38 -12.45 17.85
N LYS A 58 2.32 -12.90 17.01
CA LYS A 58 3.66 -12.33 16.91
C LYS A 58 3.60 -10.90 16.38
N ASN A 59 2.99 -10.70 15.21
CA ASN A 59 2.86 -9.37 14.60
C ASN A 59 2.09 -8.39 15.50
N ARG A 60 1.06 -8.88 16.17
CA ARG A 60 0.31 -8.07 17.15
C ARG A 60 1.17 -7.67 18.34
N SER A 61 1.95 -8.59 18.91
CA SER A 61 2.83 -8.31 20.06
C SER A 61 3.91 -7.30 19.70
N GLU A 62 4.54 -7.42 18.52
CA GLU A 62 5.51 -6.45 18.02
C GLU A 62 4.89 -5.06 17.82
N ASN A 63 3.68 -5.00 17.26
CA ASN A 63 2.96 -3.73 17.07
C ASN A 63 2.62 -3.09 18.42
N MET A 64 2.08 -3.86 19.36
CA MET A 64 1.74 -3.38 20.71
C MET A 64 2.97 -2.87 21.49
N MET A 65 4.10 -3.55 21.37
CA MET A 65 5.34 -3.09 22.00
C MET A 65 5.77 -1.69 21.51
N ILE A 66 5.64 -1.43 20.22
CA ILE A 66 5.97 -0.10 19.67
C ILE A 66 4.90 0.93 20.04
N VAL A 67 3.63 0.54 20.09
CA VAL A 67 2.55 1.41 20.60
C VAL A 67 2.86 1.85 22.03
N ASP A 68 3.22 0.94 22.94
CA ASP A 68 3.53 1.26 24.32
C ASP A 68 4.78 2.15 24.44
N LEU A 69 5.80 1.90 23.61
CA LEU A 69 6.98 2.77 23.57
C LEU A 69 6.62 4.21 23.17
N LEU A 70 5.83 4.38 22.10
CA LEU A 70 5.41 5.70 21.64
C LEU A 70 4.45 6.39 22.60
N ARG A 71 3.57 5.66 23.25
CA ARG A 71 2.72 6.19 24.34
C ARG A 71 3.56 6.77 25.46
N ASN A 72 4.58 6.04 25.91
CA ASN A 72 5.50 6.51 26.92
C ASN A 72 6.24 7.79 26.49
N ASP A 73 6.68 7.86 25.22
CA ASP A 73 7.35 9.05 24.71
C ASP A 73 6.40 10.25 24.60
N MET A 74 5.16 10.03 24.11
CA MET A 74 4.14 11.07 24.00
C MET A 74 3.69 11.60 25.37
N ASN A 75 3.53 10.74 26.37
CA ASN A 75 3.10 11.13 27.71
C ASN A 75 4.02 12.17 28.37
N ARG A 76 5.30 12.22 27.99
CA ARG A 76 6.26 13.21 28.53
C ARG A 76 5.93 14.65 28.15
N ILE A 77 5.23 14.84 27.03
CA ILE A 77 4.93 16.17 26.44
C ILE A 77 3.44 16.45 26.34
N SER A 78 2.60 15.50 26.72
CA SER A 78 1.15 15.60 26.62
C SER A 78 0.50 15.99 27.95
N GLU A 79 -0.73 16.47 27.88
CA GLU A 79 -1.58 16.66 29.07
C GLU A 79 -1.88 15.30 29.71
N VAL A 80 -1.91 15.26 31.00
CA VAL A 80 -2.16 14.04 31.76
C VAL A 80 -3.52 13.45 31.39
N GLY A 81 -3.51 12.18 30.99
CA GLY A 81 -4.72 11.44 30.62
C GLY A 81 -5.32 11.78 29.24
N SER A 82 -4.64 12.61 28.44
CA SER A 82 -5.08 12.95 27.08
C SER A 82 -4.66 11.94 26.02
N GLU A 83 -3.69 11.08 26.34
CA GLU A 83 -3.17 10.08 25.41
C GLU A 83 -4.12 8.89 25.28
N TYR A 84 -4.41 8.48 24.05
CA TYR A 84 -5.23 7.30 23.76
C TYR A 84 -4.83 6.64 22.44
N VAL A 85 -5.15 5.36 22.33
CA VAL A 85 -4.99 4.60 21.08
C VAL A 85 -6.30 4.66 20.30
N GLU A 86 -6.32 5.44 19.21
CA GLU A 86 -7.50 5.57 18.36
C GLU A 86 -7.76 4.27 17.57
N ARG A 87 -6.70 3.66 17.07
CA ARG A 87 -6.77 2.40 16.31
C ARG A 87 -5.60 1.51 16.69
N LEU A 88 -5.90 0.26 17.02
CA LEU A 88 -4.90 -0.73 17.41
C LEU A 88 -4.87 -1.89 16.42
N CYS A 89 -3.68 -2.24 15.90
CA CYS A 89 -3.46 -3.40 15.02
C CYS A 89 -4.40 -3.42 13.81
N GLN A 90 -4.62 -2.27 13.16
CA GLN A 90 -5.41 -2.18 11.93
C GLN A 90 -4.61 -2.72 10.76
N VAL A 91 -5.20 -3.61 9.96
CA VAL A 91 -4.57 -4.13 8.75
C VAL A 91 -4.99 -3.28 7.55
N GLU A 92 -4.00 -2.80 6.81
CA GLU A 92 -4.16 -1.91 5.67
C GLU A 92 -3.57 -2.49 4.42
N GLN A 93 -4.25 -2.25 3.31
CA GLN A 93 -3.86 -2.71 2.00
C GLN A 93 -2.88 -1.74 1.34
N TYR A 94 -1.70 -2.26 1.00
CA TYR A 94 -0.75 -1.59 0.11
C TYR A 94 -0.66 -2.35 -1.21
N SER A 95 -0.09 -1.75 -2.23
CA SER A 95 -0.01 -2.35 -3.56
C SER A 95 0.75 -3.69 -3.58
N THR A 96 1.65 -3.91 -2.64
CA THR A 96 2.57 -5.06 -2.60
C THR A 96 2.47 -5.92 -1.36
N VAL A 97 1.87 -5.40 -0.30
CA VAL A 97 1.80 -6.05 1.01
C VAL A 97 0.52 -5.66 1.73
N TRP A 98 0.13 -6.45 2.72
CA TRP A 98 -0.70 -6.03 3.84
C TRP A 98 0.17 -5.58 4.98
N GLN A 99 -0.19 -4.48 5.62
CA GLN A 99 0.59 -3.87 6.69
C GLN A 99 -0.30 -3.65 7.92
N MET A 100 0.23 -3.99 9.10
CA MET A 100 -0.44 -3.67 10.36
C MET A 100 0.03 -2.32 10.88
N THR A 101 -0.90 -1.44 11.23
CA THR A 101 -0.66 -0.10 11.76
C THR A 101 -1.43 0.13 13.05
N SER A 102 -0.97 1.04 13.87
CA SER A 102 -1.74 1.58 14.99
C SER A 102 -1.70 3.09 14.97
N THR A 103 -2.70 3.74 15.54
CA THR A 103 -2.78 5.21 15.61
C THR A 103 -2.92 5.62 17.06
N ILE A 104 -2.02 6.49 17.51
CA ILE A 104 -1.97 7.02 18.88
C ILE A 104 -2.14 8.53 18.79
N LYS A 105 -2.96 9.08 19.66
CA LYS A 105 -3.23 10.51 19.73
C LYS A 105 -3.08 11.03 21.16
N SER A 106 -2.71 12.29 21.28
CA SER A 106 -2.66 13.01 22.55
C SER A 106 -2.83 14.52 22.35
N GLN A 107 -3.08 15.25 23.44
CA GLN A 107 -3.06 16.71 23.47
C GLN A 107 -1.75 17.19 24.07
N LEU A 108 -0.98 17.98 23.33
CA LEU A 108 0.27 18.58 23.83
C LEU A 108 -0.04 19.59 24.94
N ARG A 109 0.84 19.65 25.93
CA ARG A 109 0.80 20.76 26.90
C ARG A 109 1.03 22.10 26.18
N PRO A 110 0.49 23.21 26.69
CA PRO A 110 0.58 24.53 26.05
C PRO A 110 2.01 25.06 25.85
N ASP A 111 2.95 24.62 26.68
CA ASP A 111 4.35 25.02 26.69
C ASP A 111 5.26 24.22 25.77
N VAL A 112 4.72 23.18 25.10
CA VAL A 112 5.50 22.27 24.22
C VAL A 112 5.68 22.87 22.83
N ASP A 113 6.92 23.12 22.48
CA ASP A 113 7.31 23.53 21.13
C ASP A 113 7.79 22.35 20.25
N LEU A 114 8.16 22.64 19.02
CA LEU A 114 8.65 21.62 18.08
C LEU A 114 9.93 20.92 18.57
N VAL A 115 10.80 21.65 19.25
CA VAL A 115 12.07 21.12 19.77
C VAL A 115 11.80 20.10 20.87
N GLU A 116 10.86 20.39 21.78
CA GLU A 116 10.44 19.47 22.82
C GLU A 116 9.78 18.20 22.25
N ILE A 117 8.99 18.33 21.18
CA ILE A 117 8.44 17.16 20.47
C ILE A 117 9.59 16.27 19.98
N PHE A 118 10.59 16.86 19.30
CA PHE A 118 11.74 16.09 18.83
C PHE A 118 12.56 15.49 19.98
N ARG A 119 12.79 16.20 21.06
CA ARG A 119 13.52 15.66 22.22
C ARG A 119 12.83 14.44 22.84
N SER A 120 11.50 14.42 22.82
CA SER A 120 10.73 13.32 23.38
C SER A 120 10.63 12.13 22.43
N LEU A 121 10.31 12.38 21.16
CA LEU A 121 9.95 11.32 20.21
C LEU A 121 11.15 10.80 19.40
N PHE A 122 12.13 11.67 19.07
CA PHE A 122 13.24 11.30 18.17
C PHE A 122 14.39 10.61 18.92
N PRO A 123 15.01 9.59 18.28
CA PRO A 123 14.58 8.92 17.06
C PRO A 123 13.32 8.08 17.27
N CYS A 124 12.60 7.81 16.18
CA CYS A 124 11.35 7.04 16.23
C CYS A 124 11.57 5.66 16.85
N GLY A 125 10.67 5.25 17.76
CA GLY A 125 10.75 3.96 18.43
C GLY A 125 10.69 2.75 17.47
N SER A 126 9.97 2.88 16.37
CA SER A 126 9.80 1.79 15.39
C SER A 126 11.09 1.41 14.65
N ILE A 127 12.06 2.34 14.59
CA ILE A 127 13.37 2.14 13.91
C ILE A 127 14.54 2.02 14.88
N THR A 128 14.29 2.05 16.18
CA THR A 128 15.25 1.82 17.26
C THR A 128 14.94 0.53 17.99
N GLY A 129 14.11 0.57 19.00
CA GLY A 129 13.67 -0.57 19.77
C GLY A 129 13.31 -0.18 21.21
N ALA A 130 12.96 -1.17 22.00
CA ALA A 130 12.60 -1.00 23.41
C ALA A 130 13.53 -1.84 24.30
N PRO A 131 14.16 -1.28 25.35
CA PRO A 131 14.20 0.14 25.76
C PRO A 131 15.01 1.02 24.80
N LYS A 132 14.51 2.21 24.44
CA LYS A 132 15.08 3.04 23.34
C LYS A 132 16.57 3.38 23.55
N ILE A 133 16.97 3.85 24.72
CA ILE A 133 18.36 4.26 24.99
C ILE A 133 19.31 3.07 24.86
N ALA A 134 19.00 1.95 25.52
CA ALA A 134 19.84 0.75 25.45
C ALA A 134 19.99 0.20 24.04
N THR A 135 18.90 0.18 23.25
CA THR A 135 18.99 -0.27 21.87
C THR A 135 19.77 0.70 20.98
N MET A 136 19.70 1.99 21.23
CA MET A 136 20.54 2.98 20.52
C MET A 136 22.03 2.80 20.80
N GLU A 137 22.41 2.47 22.02
CA GLU A 137 23.80 2.13 22.38
C GLU A 137 24.27 0.89 21.63
N ILE A 138 23.46 -0.17 21.60
CA ILE A 138 23.75 -1.40 20.84
C ILE A 138 23.91 -1.10 19.34
N ILE A 139 22.99 -0.32 18.76
CA ILE A 139 23.05 0.08 17.34
C ILE A 139 24.37 0.83 17.07
N LYS A 140 24.76 1.76 17.94
CA LYS A 140 26.01 2.51 17.79
C LYS A 140 27.23 1.60 17.80
N ASP A 141 27.23 0.54 18.61
CA ASP A 141 28.36 -0.37 18.73
C ASP A 141 28.41 -1.37 17.56
N LEU A 142 27.26 -1.76 17.01
CA LEU A 142 27.17 -2.76 15.95
C LEU A 142 27.23 -2.19 14.53
N GLU A 143 26.73 -0.98 14.31
CA GLU A 143 26.71 -0.38 12.98
C GLU A 143 27.99 0.43 12.74
N PRO A 144 28.83 0.02 11.75
CA PRO A 144 30.13 0.65 11.53
C PRO A 144 30.04 2.04 10.91
N GLN A 145 28.89 2.42 10.37
CA GLN A 145 28.66 3.69 9.68
C GLN A 145 27.40 4.40 10.18
N PRO A 146 27.41 5.74 10.22
CA PRO A 146 26.20 6.51 10.52
C PRO A 146 25.08 6.21 9.50
N ARG A 147 23.84 6.12 9.98
CA ARG A 147 22.66 5.89 9.12
C ARG A 147 22.35 7.06 8.16
N GLY A 148 22.86 8.26 8.45
CA GLY A 148 22.60 9.46 7.68
C GLY A 148 21.12 9.84 7.69
N VAL A 149 20.54 10.03 6.49
CA VAL A 149 19.11 10.32 6.34
C VAL A 149 18.24 9.11 6.68
N TYR A 150 18.75 7.90 6.45
CA TYR A 150 18.03 6.66 6.75
C TYR A 150 17.71 6.55 8.23
N CYS A 151 16.46 6.23 8.57
CA CYS A 151 15.93 6.22 9.94
C CYS A 151 15.89 7.61 10.64
N GLY A 152 16.14 8.67 9.89
CA GLY A 152 15.86 10.03 10.33
C GLY A 152 14.40 10.42 10.10
N THR A 153 14.18 11.68 9.80
CA THR A 153 12.84 12.21 9.52
C THR A 153 12.89 13.33 8.49
N ILE A 154 11.85 13.42 7.68
CA ILE A 154 11.64 14.51 6.73
C ILE A 154 10.24 15.05 6.98
N GLY A 155 10.11 16.36 7.05
CA GLY A 155 8.83 16.96 7.40
C GLY A 155 8.52 18.24 6.67
N LEU A 156 7.29 18.67 6.86
CA LEU A 156 6.72 19.88 6.29
C LEU A 156 6.02 20.68 7.41
N LEU A 157 6.35 21.96 7.49
CA LEU A 157 5.67 22.93 8.33
C LEU A 157 4.76 23.77 7.43
N LEU A 158 3.48 23.72 7.67
CA LEU A 158 2.47 24.43 6.86
C LEU A 158 2.15 25.80 7.47
N PRO A 159 1.75 26.79 6.66
CA PRO A 159 1.42 28.12 7.14
C PRO A 159 0.30 28.17 8.18
N ASN A 160 -0.61 27.19 8.17
CA ASN A 160 -1.68 27.05 9.15
C ASN A 160 -1.23 26.44 10.50
N GLY A 161 0.06 26.26 10.71
CA GLY A 161 0.63 25.68 11.93
C GLY A 161 0.66 24.16 11.99
N ARG A 162 0.03 23.46 11.03
CA ARG A 162 0.11 21.98 10.93
C ARG A 162 1.52 21.55 10.57
N ARG A 163 2.01 20.51 11.21
CA ARG A 163 3.36 19.95 11.03
C ARG A 163 3.25 18.44 10.79
N ILE A 164 3.92 17.93 9.75
CA ILE A 164 3.86 16.52 9.36
C ILE A 164 5.29 16.03 9.15
N PHE A 165 5.67 14.97 9.83
CA PHE A 165 6.99 14.36 9.74
C PHE A 165 6.88 12.85 9.49
N ASN A 166 7.65 12.34 8.53
CA ASN A 166 7.73 10.90 8.26
C ASN A 166 8.90 10.26 9.00
N VAL A 167 8.94 8.94 9.06
CA VAL A 167 10.17 8.19 9.34
C VAL A 167 10.90 7.99 8.01
N ALA A 168 12.15 8.45 7.89
CA ALA A 168 12.90 8.40 6.63
C ALA A 168 13.38 6.97 6.30
N ILE A 169 12.44 6.08 6.03
CA ILE A 169 12.63 4.76 5.43
C ILE A 169 12.13 4.77 3.98
N ARG A 170 12.49 3.81 3.15
CA ARG A 170 12.20 3.85 1.71
C ARG A 170 12.67 5.15 1.06
N THR A 171 13.85 5.59 1.47
CA THR A 171 14.41 6.90 1.14
C THR A 171 15.76 6.72 0.45
N ILE A 172 15.94 7.40 -0.67
CA ILE A 172 17.18 7.45 -1.43
C ILE A 172 17.85 8.79 -1.12
N GLN A 173 19.11 8.76 -0.72
CA GLN A 173 19.98 9.93 -0.66
C GLN A 173 20.91 9.91 -1.88
N LEU A 174 20.90 10.99 -2.64
CA LEU A 174 21.82 11.25 -3.73
C LEU A 174 22.84 12.29 -3.27
N HIS A 175 24.13 12.00 -3.42
CA HIS A 175 25.19 12.93 -3.10
C HIS A 175 26.40 12.64 -3.98
N GLN A 176 26.91 13.65 -4.67
CA GLN A 176 28.08 13.56 -5.54
C GLN A 176 28.02 12.37 -6.53
N GLY A 177 26.86 12.19 -7.17
CA GLY A 177 26.64 11.12 -8.15
C GLY A 177 26.49 9.72 -7.57
N LYS A 178 26.50 9.57 -6.25
CA LYS A 178 26.24 8.30 -5.56
C LYS A 178 24.82 8.26 -4.98
N ALA A 179 24.14 7.13 -5.16
CA ALA A 179 22.85 6.87 -4.58
C ALA A 179 23.00 5.89 -3.40
N ILE A 180 22.48 6.27 -2.25
CA ILE A 180 22.43 5.43 -1.04
C ILE A 180 20.97 5.19 -0.68
N TYR A 181 20.61 3.91 -0.55
CA TYR A 181 19.28 3.48 -0.10
C TYR A 181 19.43 2.59 1.12
N GLY A 182 19.13 3.14 2.30
CA GLY A 182 19.18 2.42 3.55
C GLY A 182 18.05 1.39 3.67
N VAL A 183 18.39 0.18 4.07
CA VAL A 183 17.45 -0.93 4.29
C VAL A 183 17.83 -1.67 5.56
N GLY A 184 16.84 -2.08 6.34
CA GLY A 184 17.04 -2.85 7.55
C GLY A 184 15.75 -3.52 8.03
N GLY A 185 15.86 -4.34 9.07
CA GLY A 185 14.76 -5.03 9.73
C GLY A 185 14.77 -4.82 11.24
N GLY A 186 13.74 -5.28 11.92
CA GLY A 186 13.69 -5.35 13.38
C GLY A 186 14.15 -6.73 13.83
N ILE A 187 15.21 -6.79 14.62
CA ILE A 187 15.73 -8.05 15.16
C ILE A 187 15.01 -8.35 16.47
N THR A 188 14.43 -9.53 16.56
CA THR A 188 13.78 -10.09 17.73
C THR A 188 14.42 -11.39 18.15
N TRP A 189 14.05 -11.94 19.31
CA TRP A 189 14.58 -13.21 19.80
C TRP A 189 14.39 -14.38 18.81
N ASP A 190 13.28 -14.39 18.08
CA ASP A 190 12.95 -15.42 17.12
C ASP A 190 13.49 -15.15 15.70
N SER A 191 14.24 -14.07 15.49
CA SER A 191 14.84 -13.74 14.21
C SER A 191 15.95 -14.72 13.84
N THR A 192 15.97 -15.14 12.57
CA THR A 192 17.08 -15.89 11.98
C THR A 192 17.78 -15.03 10.94
N TRP A 193 19.10 -15.20 10.78
CA TRP A 193 19.85 -14.39 9.83
C TRP A 193 19.33 -14.56 8.38
N GLU A 194 18.90 -15.77 8.02
CA GLU A 194 18.35 -16.06 6.69
C GLU A 194 17.04 -15.32 6.42
N SER A 195 16.15 -15.26 7.43
CA SER A 195 14.87 -14.55 7.30
C SER A 195 15.09 -13.05 7.20
N GLU A 196 15.95 -12.49 8.05
CA GLU A 196 16.25 -11.05 8.06
C GLU A 196 16.98 -10.61 6.78
N TYR A 197 17.96 -11.40 6.31
CA TYR A 197 18.65 -11.12 5.07
C TYR A 197 17.71 -11.14 3.86
N ARG A 198 16.78 -12.11 3.82
CA ARG A 198 15.73 -12.17 2.78
C ARG A 198 14.81 -10.93 2.84
N GLU A 199 14.43 -10.51 4.04
CA GLU A 199 13.59 -9.32 4.24
C GLU A 199 14.29 -8.06 3.74
N VAL A 200 15.58 -7.89 4.01
CA VAL A 200 16.38 -6.76 3.49
C VAL A 200 16.32 -6.72 1.95
N HIS A 201 16.55 -7.86 1.30
CA HIS A 201 16.47 -7.94 -0.17
C HIS A 201 15.07 -7.67 -0.71
N GLN A 202 14.03 -8.15 -0.05
CA GLN A 202 12.64 -7.86 -0.44
C GLN A 202 12.32 -6.36 -0.33
N LYS A 203 12.81 -5.70 0.71
CA LYS A 203 12.65 -4.25 0.89
C LYS A 203 13.42 -3.45 -0.17
N ALA A 204 14.60 -3.92 -0.58
CA ALA A 204 15.39 -3.30 -1.65
C ALA A 204 14.79 -3.51 -3.05
N ALA A 205 14.04 -4.57 -3.26
CA ALA A 205 13.47 -4.94 -4.57
C ALA A 205 12.56 -3.87 -5.18
N ILE A 206 12.01 -2.96 -4.36
CA ILE A 206 11.18 -1.83 -4.83
C ILE A 206 11.93 -0.92 -5.82
N LEU A 207 13.25 -0.81 -5.70
CA LEU A 207 14.08 0.02 -6.59
C LEU A 207 14.09 -0.49 -8.04
N TYR A 208 13.88 -1.77 -8.23
CA TYR A 208 13.94 -2.43 -9.54
C TYR A 208 12.57 -2.84 -10.07
N ARG A 209 11.52 -2.63 -9.29
CA ARG A 209 10.17 -3.08 -9.67
C ARG A 209 9.56 -2.12 -10.68
N LYS A 210 9.27 -2.65 -11.88
CA LYS A 210 8.48 -1.93 -12.87
C LYS A 210 7.00 -2.04 -12.53
N GLN A 211 6.33 -0.90 -12.42
CA GLN A 211 4.89 -0.89 -12.24
C GLN A 211 4.20 -0.94 -13.61
N ALA A 212 3.44 -2.00 -13.86
CA ALA A 212 2.64 -2.09 -15.07
C ALA A 212 1.50 -1.06 -15.02
N ARG A 213 1.28 -0.37 -16.15
CA ARG A 213 0.07 0.42 -16.36
C ARG A 213 -0.99 -0.48 -16.99
N PHE A 214 -2.15 -0.56 -16.40
CA PHE A 214 -3.23 -1.41 -16.89
C PHE A 214 -4.59 -0.87 -16.47
N GLN A 215 -5.63 -1.36 -17.15
CA GLN A 215 -7.02 -1.20 -16.78
C GLN A 215 -7.59 -2.58 -16.43
N LEU A 216 -8.55 -2.62 -15.52
CA LEU A 216 -9.38 -3.80 -15.30
C LEU A 216 -10.41 -3.87 -16.40
N ILE A 217 -10.65 -5.04 -16.95
CA ILE A 217 -11.57 -5.19 -18.07
C ILE A 217 -12.52 -6.37 -17.89
N THR A 218 -13.72 -6.20 -18.42
CA THR A 218 -14.62 -7.32 -18.67
C THR A 218 -15.27 -7.16 -20.03
N THR A 219 -15.78 -8.25 -20.61
CA THR A 219 -16.39 -8.22 -21.93
C THR A 219 -17.58 -9.17 -21.91
N GLY A 220 -18.73 -8.65 -22.26
CA GLY A 220 -19.99 -9.39 -22.32
C GLY A 220 -20.69 -9.23 -23.66
N LYS A 221 -21.79 -9.94 -23.82
CA LYS A 221 -22.68 -9.87 -24.98
C LYS A 221 -23.97 -9.16 -24.56
N ILE A 222 -24.36 -8.12 -25.28
CA ILE A 222 -25.71 -7.55 -25.21
C ILE A 222 -26.56 -8.26 -26.23
N SER A 223 -27.68 -8.81 -25.80
CA SER A 223 -28.69 -9.44 -26.66
C SER A 223 -30.08 -9.01 -26.19
N LYS A 224 -30.97 -8.65 -27.11
CA LYS A 224 -32.33 -8.17 -26.78
C LYS A 224 -32.33 -7.05 -25.72
N LYS A 225 -31.40 -6.12 -25.83
CA LYS A 225 -31.19 -4.98 -24.91
C LYS A 225 -30.83 -5.39 -23.50
N GLN A 226 -30.22 -6.55 -23.27
CA GLN A 226 -29.76 -6.99 -21.95
C GLN A 226 -28.33 -7.50 -22.03
N LEU A 227 -27.49 -7.12 -21.07
CA LEU A 227 -26.16 -7.69 -20.92
C LEU A 227 -26.29 -9.08 -20.30
N LEU A 228 -25.83 -10.09 -21.03
CA LEU A 228 -25.84 -11.47 -20.53
C LEU A 228 -24.82 -11.61 -19.40
N PHE A 229 -25.20 -12.29 -18.32
CA PHE A 229 -24.37 -12.53 -17.14
C PHE A 229 -23.87 -11.24 -16.47
N GLU A 230 -24.71 -10.23 -16.38
CA GLU A 230 -24.38 -8.92 -15.80
C GLU A 230 -23.80 -9.05 -14.40
N GLU A 231 -24.43 -9.83 -13.50
CA GLU A 231 -23.96 -10.01 -12.14
C GLU A 231 -22.53 -10.59 -12.06
N GLN A 232 -22.19 -11.52 -12.95
CA GLN A 232 -20.84 -12.09 -13.00
C GLN A 232 -19.81 -11.07 -13.52
N HIS A 233 -20.20 -10.15 -14.38
CA HIS A 233 -19.35 -9.04 -14.82
C HIS A 233 -19.11 -8.04 -13.71
N LEU A 234 -20.15 -7.67 -12.97
CA LEU A 234 -20.08 -6.80 -11.79
C LEU A 234 -19.20 -7.44 -10.70
N GLU A 235 -19.46 -8.69 -10.33
CA GLU A 235 -18.68 -9.41 -9.32
C GLU A 235 -17.18 -9.46 -9.68
N ARG A 236 -16.86 -9.76 -10.95
CA ARG A 236 -15.48 -9.80 -11.43
C ARG A 236 -14.77 -8.46 -11.25
N LEU A 237 -15.42 -7.36 -11.64
CA LEU A 237 -14.85 -6.02 -11.49
C LEU A 237 -14.76 -5.61 -10.03
N THR A 238 -15.74 -5.95 -9.21
CA THR A 238 -15.72 -5.69 -7.74
C THR A 238 -14.53 -6.37 -7.08
N LYS A 239 -14.31 -7.66 -7.33
CA LYS A 239 -13.16 -8.40 -6.80
C LYS A 239 -11.84 -7.82 -7.28
N ALA A 240 -11.74 -7.54 -8.58
CA ALA A 240 -10.52 -6.98 -9.16
C ALA A 240 -10.24 -5.56 -8.65
N SER A 241 -11.25 -4.70 -8.55
CA SER A 241 -11.10 -3.32 -8.05
C SER A 241 -10.66 -3.30 -6.59
N ARG A 242 -11.24 -4.16 -5.74
CA ARG A 242 -10.81 -4.35 -4.35
C ARG A 242 -9.34 -4.80 -4.28
N TYR A 243 -8.97 -5.82 -5.04
CA TYR A 243 -7.60 -6.35 -5.05
C TYR A 243 -6.56 -5.29 -5.48
N PHE A 244 -6.84 -4.53 -6.52
CA PHE A 244 -5.92 -3.51 -7.05
C PHE A 244 -6.12 -2.12 -6.42
N ALA A 245 -7.03 -1.99 -5.46
CA ALA A 245 -7.41 -0.72 -4.82
C ALA A 245 -7.75 0.37 -5.87
N ASN A 246 -8.59 0.04 -6.84
CA ASN A 246 -9.18 1.00 -7.76
C ASN A 246 -10.52 1.47 -7.18
N PRO A 247 -10.82 2.78 -7.12
CA PRO A 247 -12.16 3.23 -6.79
C PRO A 247 -13.18 2.61 -7.75
N PHE A 248 -14.27 2.07 -7.23
CA PHE A 248 -15.31 1.43 -8.04
C PHE A 248 -16.65 1.45 -7.33
N ASP A 249 -17.65 1.96 -8.04
CA ASP A 249 -19.05 1.91 -7.63
C ASP A 249 -19.81 0.95 -8.56
N PRO A 250 -20.29 -0.21 -8.06
CA PRO A 250 -21.07 -1.16 -8.86
C PRO A 250 -22.40 -0.57 -9.38
N GLU A 251 -23.03 0.35 -8.63
CA GLU A 251 -24.30 0.93 -9.03
C GLU A 251 -24.12 1.95 -10.18
N ASP A 252 -23.04 2.75 -10.17
CA ASP A 252 -22.68 3.61 -11.31
C ASP A 252 -22.44 2.78 -12.58
N LEU A 253 -21.75 1.65 -12.45
CA LEU A 253 -21.57 0.75 -13.60
C LEU A 253 -22.89 0.15 -14.07
N ARG A 254 -23.76 -0.27 -13.15
CA ARG A 254 -25.08 -0.84 -13.49
C ARG A 254 -25.94 0.14 -14.29
N GLN A 255 -25.98 1.39 -13.84
CA GLN A 255 -26.68 2.46 -14.54
C GLN A 255 -26.12 2.68 -15.97
N LYS A 256 -24.80 2.75 -16.11
CA LYS A 256 -24.13 2.89 -17.42
C LYS A 256 -24.41 1.72 -18.36
N ILE A 257 -24.44 0.49 -17.83
CA ILE A 257 -24.80 -0.71 -18.59
C ILE A 257 -26.25 -0.61 -19.07
N GLU A 258 -27.17 -0.19 -18.23
CA GLU A 258 -28.58 -0.04 -18.60
C GLU A 258 -28.76 1.01 -19.71
N GLU A 259 -28.14 2.17 -19.60
CA GLU A 259 -28.15 3.22 -20.62
C GLU A 259 -27.63 2.70 -21.96
N GLU A 260 -26.49 1.98 -21.96
CA GLU A 260 -25.94 1.36 -23.18
C GLU A 260 -26.84 0.28 -23.76
N CYS A 261 -27.48 -0.53 -22.94
CA CYS A 261 -28.40 -1.57 -23.36
C CYS A 261 -29.67 -0.98 -24.00
N GLN A 262 -30.21 0.10 -23.44
CA GLN A 262 -31.36 0.79 -23.99
C GLN A 262 -31.06 1.44 -25.37
N ALA A 263 -29.84 1.91 -25.57
CA ALA A 263 -29.39 2.50 -26.82
C ALA A 263 -29.12 1.44 -27.94
N CYS A 264 -29.22 0.15 -27.63
CA CYS A 264 -29.04 -0.93 -28.59
C CYS A 264 -30.33 -1.22 -29.42
N ASP A 265 -30.15 -1.73 -30.66
CA ASP A 265 -31.26 -2.37 -31.40
C ASP A 265 -31.53 -3.76 -30.79
N ALA A 266 -32.80 -4.05 -30.49
CA ALA A 266 -33.23 -5.33 -29.92
C ALA A 266 -32.99 -6.54 -30.80
N ASN A 267 -32.90 -6.33 -32.14
CA ASN A 267 -32.70 -7.37 -33.15
C ASN A 267 -31.22 -7.63 -33.46
N GLN A 268 -30.32 -6.86 -32.84
CA GLN A 268 -28.89 -6.93 -33.09
C GLN A 268 -28.15 -7.29 -31.80
N ASP A 269 -27.23 -8.24 -31.90
CA ASP A 269 -26.31 -8.57 -30.80
C ASP A 269 -25.08 -7.66 -30.82
N TYR A 270 -24.58 -7.30 -29.62
CA TYR A 270 -23.42 -6.46 -29.48
C TYR A 270 -22.40 -7.08 -28.52
N ARG A 271 -21.14 -6.80 -28.77
CA ARG A 271 -20.05 -7.00 -27.79
C ARG A 271 -19.86 -5.73 -26.99
N LEU A 272 -20.10 -5.79 -25.70
CA LEU A 272 -19.80 -4.71 -24.77
C LEU A 272 -18.47 -5.01 -24.08
N ARG A 273 -17.53 -4.09 -24.19
CA ARG A 273 -16.30 -4.08 -23.39
C ARG A 273 -16.41 -2.97 -22.35
N ILE A 274 -16.14 -3.33 -21.12
CA ILE A 274 -16.12 -2.43 -19.96
C ILE A 274 -14.66 -2.37 -19.48
N SER A 275 -14.14 -1.17 -19.27
CA SER A 275 -12.81 -0.93 -18.70
C SER A 275 -12.90 0.01 -17.50
N LEU A 276 -12.11 -0.30 -16.47
CA LEU A 276 -12.00 0.49 -15.23
C LEU A 276 -10.54 0.89 -15.05
N SER A 277 -10.29 2.20 -15.02
CA SER A 277 -8.96 2.77 -14.85
C SER A 277 -8.50 2.70 -13.37
N LYS A 278 -7.23 3.06 -13.13
CA LYS A 278 -6.68 3.17 -11.76
C LYS A 278 -7.33 4.31 -10.97
N SER A 279 -7.83 5.35 -11.64
CA SER A 279 -8.55 6.48 -11.03
C SER A 279 -10.02 6.21 -10.74
N GLY A 280 -10.56 5.06 -11.18
CA GLY A 280 -11.97 4.72 -11.01
C GLY A 280 -12.85 5.13 -12.20
N GLU A 281 -12.26 5.64 -13.29
CA GLU A 281 -13.00 6.00 -14.50
C GLU A 281 -13.47 4.74 -15.23
N ILE A 282 -14.76 4.69 -15.53
CA ILE A 282 -15.41 3.58 -16.24
C ILE A 282 -15.68 4.00 -17.69
N GLU A 283 -15.13 3.25 -18.62
CA GLU A 283 -15.37 3.40 -20.04
C GLU A 283 -16.11 2.17 -20.60
N LEU A 284 -17.15 2.41 -21.40
CA LEU A 284 -17.89 1.38 -22.13
C LEU A 284 -17.65 1.54 -23.62
N SER A 285 -17.39 0.43 -24.29
CA SER A 285 -17.19 0.37 -25.74
C SER A 285 -18.03 -0.74 -26.35
N ARG A 286 -18.93 -0.36 -27.25
CA ARG A 286 -19.88 -1.26 -27.91
C ARG A 286 -19.51 -1.48 -29.36
N GLN A 287 -19.61 -2.72 -29.82
CA GLN A 287 -19.42 -3.11 -31.23
C GLN A 287 -20.47 -4.13 -31.64
N ILE A 288 -20.98 -4.03 -32.86
CA ILE A 288 -21.89 -5.03 -33.41
C ILE A 288 -21.19 -6.39 -33.41
N LEU A 289 -21.88 -7.41 -32.91
CA LEU A 289 -21.40 -8.77 -32.91
C LEU A 289 -21.85 -9.45 -34.20
N THR A 290 -20.92 -9.59 -35.13
CA THR A 290 -21.20 -10.33 -36.38
C THR A 290 -21.30 -11.82 -36.07
N PRO A 291 -22.37 -12.52 -36.48
CA PRO A 291 -22.46 -13.96 -36.30
C PRO A 291 -21.25 -14.65 -36.94
N LEU A 292 -20.65 -15.58 -36.22
CA LEU A 292 -19.62 -16.43 -36.80
C LEU A 292 -20.27 -17.28 -37.90
N SER A 293 -19.63 -17.35 -39.08
CA SER A 293 -20.07 -18.24 -40.15
C SER A 293 -20.13 -19.67 -39.59
N PRO A 294 -21.19 -20.45 -39.90
CA PRO A 294 -21.34 -21.82 -39.39
C PRO A 294 -20.30 -22.80 -39.94
N SER A 295 -19.42 -22.39 -40.86
CA SER A 295 -18.31 -23.20 -41.35
C SER A 295 -17.14 -23.23 -40.37
N PHE A 296 -17.06 -24.28 -39.57
CA PHE A 296 -15.91 -24.77 -38.81
C PHE A 296 -14.96 -23.74 -38.20
N CYS A 297 -15.12 -23.43 -36.91
CA CYS A 297 -14.06 -22.84 -36.12
C CYS A 297 -12.94 -23.88 -35.88
N LYS A 298 -11.79 -23.70 -36.51
CA LYS A 298 -10.58 -24.45 -36.14
C LYS A 298 -10.06 -23.87 -34.85
N THR A 299 -10.21 -24.57 -33.73
CA THR A 299 -9.57 -24.23 -32.45
C THR A 299 -8.23 -24.94 -32.37
N LYS A 300 -7.18 -24.19 -32.06
CA LYS A 300 -5.87 -24.74 -31.72
C LYS A 300 -5.72 -24.66 -30.20
N LEU A 301 -5.47 -25.80 -29.54
CA LEU A 301 -5.08 -25.84 -28.17
C LEU A 301 -3.63 -25.34 -28.08
N CYS A 302 -3.43 -24.20 -27.45
CA CYS A 302 -2.10 -23.69 -27.15
C CYS A 302 -1.80 -24.01 -25.70
N LEU A 303 -0.81 -24.89 -25.47
CA LEU A 303 -0.27 -25.13 -24.14
C LEU A 303 0.78 -24.03 -23.88
N GLN A 304 0.41 -23.04 -23.10
CA GLN A 304 1.32 -21.99 -22.66
C GLN A 304 1.49 -22.12 -21.14
N GLU A 305 2.74 -22.18 -20.69
CA GLU A 305 3.04 -22.10 -19.27
C GLU A 305 2.68 -20.69 -18.76
N ALA A 306 1.61 -20.62 -17.97
CA ALA A 306 1.27 -19.39 -17.27
C ALA A 306 2.16 -19.27 -16.03
N ASP A 307 2.73 -18.09 -15.78
CA ASP A 307 3.38 -17.80 -14.51
C ASP A 307 2.30 -17.67 -13.42
N LEU A 308 2.07 -18.78 -12.73
CA LEU A 308 1.08 -18.87 -11.66
C LEU A 308 1.45 -18.03 -10.42
N ASN A 309 2.66 -17.49 -10.36
CA ASN A 309 3.13 -16.64 -9.27
C ASN A 309 2.84 -15.15 -9.50
N GLN A 310 2.13 -14.81 -10.57
CA GLN A 310 1.74 -13.43 -10.89
C GLN A 310 0.23 -13.24 -10.75
N SER A 311 -0.19 -12.24 -10.00
CA SER A 311 -1.61 -11.89 -9.83
C SER A 311 -2.32 -11.60 -11.16
N PHE A 312 -1.62 -11.04 -12.16
CA PHE A 312 -2.20 -10.77 -13.49
C PHE A 312 -2.67 -12.03 -14.23
N THR A 313 -2.23 -13.21 -13.83
CA THR A 313 -2.75 -14.49 -14.34
C THR A 313 -4.20 -14.73 -13.91
N TYR A 314 -4.59 -14.23 -12.73
CA TYR A 314 -5.90 -14.47 -12.13
C TYR A 314 -6.92 -13.37 -12.38
N PHE A 315 -6.46 -12.18 -12.83
CA PHE A 315 -7.33 -11.04 -13.07
C PHE A 315 -7.38 -10.65 -14.56
N LYS A 316 -8.58 -10.34 -15.05
CA LYS A 316 -8.76 -9.88 -16.43
C LYS A 316 -8.40 -8.39 -16.55
N THR A 317 -7.20 -8.12 -17.05
CA THR A 317 -6.65 -6.77 -17.22
C THR A 317 -6.18 -6.52 -18.65
N THR A 318 -5.81 -5.27 -18.98
CA THR A 318 -5.14 -4.96 -20.26
C THR A 318 -3.67 -5.40 -20.25
N HIS A 319 -3.05 -5.56 -19.09
CA HIS A 319 -1.71 -6.12 -18.95
C HIS A 319 -1.78 -7.64 -18.85
N ARG A 320 -1.38 -8.34 -19.91
CA ARG A 320 -1.47 -9.80 -20.04
C ARG A 320 -0.16 -10.38 -20.55
N PRO A 321 0.92 -10.36 -19.77
CA PRO A 321 2.22 -10.85 -20.24
C PRO A 321 2.19 -12.32 -20.64
N HIS A 322 1.29 -13.12 -20.04
CA HIS A 322 1.10 -14.53 -20.33
C HIS A 322 0.30 -14.81 -21.63
N LEU A 323 -0.29 -13.79 -22.26
CA LEU A 323 -1.06 -13.92 -23.51
C LEU A 323 -0.41 -13.20 -24.70
N SER A 324 0.71 -12.52 -24.51
CA SER A 324 1.49 -11.95 -25.61
C SER A 324 2.27 -13.08 -26.31
N LEU A 325 1.80 -13.43 -27.50
CA LEU A 325 2.51 -14.31 -28.44
C LEU A 325 3.62 -13.54 -29.13
#